data_886aab82d5954ed1b73564bee56515a2
#
_entry.id   886aab82d5954ed1b73564bee56515a2
#
_cell.length_a   1.000
_cell.length_b   1.000
_cell.length_c   1.000
_cell.angle_alpha   90.00
_cell.angle_beta   90.00
_cell.angle_gamma   90.00
#
_symmetry.space_group_name_H-M   'P 1'
#
loop_
_entity.id
_entity.type
_entity.pdbx_description
1 polymer ?
#
loop_
_entity_poly.entity_id
_entity_poly.type
_entity_poly.pdbx_seq_one_letter_code
_entity_poly.pdbx_strand_id
1 'polypeptide(L)'
;MSRNVYPGEIMENIEKKYRIDDEAEIIRYMDFSKFMNILIKKELFFCNAEKFEDKYEGEVPNGFYNLWSDKKKQFHKERDEILNRVAYINCWNNFECGENYAMWKLYTHPDTGVAIKTTVGHLRKALNDSRVEIYKVKYLDSFVDGNKTLELPFYDHPEDFVWERVKEACKYRAYEYENEIRALCYDENDGKVGKNINISVDTLIDEIYISPYAQVWFEELIRDIVNNPEYGLDSVEVNKSSISFR
;
A
#
# COMPACT_ATOMS: atom_id res chain seq x y z
N MET A 1 16.67 9.14 -35.96
CA MET A 1 17.61 8.31 -35.22
C MET A 1 16.92 7.91 -33.91
N SER A 2 16.29 6.74 -33.88
CA SER A 2 15.67 6.20 -32.67
C SER A 2 16.77 5.78 -31.70
N ARG A 3 16.83 6.42 -30.54
CA ARG A 3 17.68 5.91 -29.44
C ARG A 3 17.10 4.58 -29.00
N ASN A 4 17.86 3.50 -29.18
CA ASN A 4 17.59 2.24 -28.49
C ASN A 4 17.83 2.49 -27.00
N VAL A 5 16.76 2.71 -26.23
CA VAL A 5 16.83 2.80 -24.78
C VAL A 5 16.85 1.36 -24.28
N TYR A 6 17.87 0.98 -23.54
CA TYR A 6 17.97 -0.36 -22.96
C TYR A 6 16.94 -0.54 -21.85
N PRO A 7 16.35 -1.73 -21.68
CA PRO A 7 15.35 -1.99 -20.63
C PRO A 7 15.79 -1.58 -19.21
N GLY A 8 17.07 -1.66 -18.91
CA GLY A 8 17.64 -1.21 -17.63
C GLY A 8 17.59 0.30 -17.40
N GLU A 9 17.80 1.12 -18.45
CA GLU A 9 17.71 2.59 -18.35
C GLU A 9 16.27 3.06 -18.18
N ILE A 10 15.33 2.35 -18.80
CA ILE A 10 13.88 2.61 -18.62
C ILE A 10 13.49 2.35 -17.17
N MET A 11 13.92 1.23 -16.60
CA MET A 11 13.65 0.85 -15.21
C MET A 11 14.22 1.88 -14.22
N GLU A 12 15.47 2.31 -14.40
CA GLU A 12 16.11 3.31 -13.54
C GLU A 12 15.40 4.68 -13.60
N ASN A 13 14.90 5.08 -14.76
CA ASN A 13 14.14 6.31 -14.92
C ASN A 13 12.75 6.23 -14.29
N ILE A 14 12.09 5.06 -14.33
CA ILE A 14 10.80 4.82 -13.68
C ILE A 14 10.98 4.88 -12.16
N GLU A 15 11.96 4.17 -11.63
CA GLU A 15 12.28 4.18 -10.20
C GLU A 15 12.53 5.59 -9.69
N LYS A 16 13.27 6.43 -10.46
CA LYS A 16 13.51 7.83 -10.10
C LYS A 16 12.26 8.71 -10.13
N LYS A 17 11.38 8.54 -11.11
CA LYS A 17 10.20 9.41 -11.32
C LYS A 17 9.06 9.11 -10.36
N TYR A 18 8.96 7.86 -9.88
CA TYR A 18 7.85 7.39 -9.02
C TYR A 18 8.30 6.88 -7.66
N ARG A 19 9.59 7.01 -7.38
CA ARG A 19 10.13 6.73 -6.06
C ARG A 19 9.51 7.73 -5.08
N ILE A 20 8.82 7.19 -4.10
CA ILE A 20 8.34 7.96 -2.96
C ILE A 20 9.56 8.36 -2.13
N ASP A 21 9.56 9.61 -1.68
CA ASP A 21 10.58 10.12 -0.76
C ASP A 21 10.61 9.24 0.50
N ASP A 22 11.79 8.85 0.93
CA ASP A 22 11.97 8.06 2.14
C ASP A 22 11.49 8.80 3.40
N GLU A 23 11.46 10.15 3.37
CA GLU A 23 10.91 11.00 4.43
C GLU A 23 9.37 11.16 4.37
N ALA A 24 8.71 10.64 3.34
CA ALA A 24 7.25 10.71 3.25
C ALA A 24 6.60 9.97 4.40
N GLU A 25 5.78 10.67 5.15
CA GLU A 25 5.03 10.11 6.28
C GLU A 25 3.85 9.28 5.80
N ILE A 26 3.69 8.11 6.40
CA ILE A 26 2.61 7.17 6.11
C ILE A 26 1.97 6.67 7.40
N ILE A 27 0.68 6.34 7.33
CA ILE A 27 -0.09 5.84 8.47
C ILE A 27 -0.87 4.59 8.06
N ARG A 28 -1.05 3.66 8.99
CA ARG A 28 -1.85 2.47 8.77
C ARG A 28 -2.84 2.27 9.89
N TYR A 29 -4.12 2.31 9.53
CA TYR A 29 -5.25 2.10 10.44
C TYR A 29 -5.57 0.61 10.57
N MET A 30 -5.87 0.15 11.78
CA MET A 30 -6.14 -1.25 12.04
C MET A 30 -6.88 -1.48 13.36
N ASP A 31 -7.50 -2.67 13.49
CA ASP A 31 -8.04 -3.13 14.75
C ASP A 31 -6.92 -3.47 15.74
N PHE A 32 -7.22 -3.37 17.02
CA PHE A 32 -6.31 -3.73 18.11
C PHE A 32 -5.71 -5.14 17.97
N SER A 33 -6.51 -6.11 17.51
CA SER A 33 -6.03 -7.48 17.28
C SER A 33 -4.93 -7.58 16.24
N LYS A 34 -5.02 -6.78 15.16
CA LYS A 34 -3.97 -6.71 14.13
C LYS A 34 -2.72 -6.01 14.66
N PHE A 35 -2.89 -4.94 15.43
CA PHE A 35 -1.78 -4.26 16.10
C PHE A 35 -1.01 -5.21 17.01
N MET A 36 -1.71 -5.93 17.90
CA MET A 36 -1.08 -6.91 18.78
C MET A 36 -0.41 -8.05 18.02
N ASN A 37 -1.00 -8.51 16.90
CA ASN A 37 -0.37 -9.53 16.08
C ASN A 37 0.96 -9.06 15.49
N ILE A 38 1.05 -7.78 15.06
CA ILE A 38 2.31 -7.18 14.58
C ILE A 38 3.36 -7.18 15.70
N LEU A 39 3.00 -6.76 16.92
CA LEU A 39 3.94 -6.70 18.05
C LEU A 39 4.45 -8.08 18.46
N ILE A 40 3.53 -9.05 18.58
CA ILE A 40 3.85 -10.40 19.06
C ILE A 40 4.62 -11.22 18.02
N LYS A 41 4.20 -11.13 16.75
CA LYS A 41 4.80 -11.93 15.67
C LYS A 41 6.00 -11.27 15.02
N LYS A 42 6.12 -9.95 15.15
CA LYS A 42 7.12 -9.13 14.46
C LYS A 42 7.05 -9.34 12.95
N GLU A 43 5.83 -9.34 12.43
CA GLU A 43 5.53 -9.60 11.02
C GLU A 43 4.48 -8.62 10.48
N LEU A 44 4.61 -8.22 9.21
CA LEU A 44 3.55 -7.56 8.45
C LEU A 44 2.89 -8.56 7.50
N PHE A 45 1.56 -8.57 7.51
CA PHE A 45 0.76 -9.38 6.59
C PHE A 45 0.57 -8.66 5.26
N PHE A 46 0.99 -9.32 4.19
CA PHE A 46 0.77 -8.91 2.81
C PHE A 46 -0.37 -9.75 2.23
N CYS A 47 -1.46 -9.12 1.85
CA CYS A 47 -2.62 -9.77 1.26
C CYS A 47 -2.35 -10.11 -0.20
N ASN A 48 -2.79 -11.29 -0.66
CA ASN A 48 -2.72 -11.62 -2.08
C ASN A 48 -3.67 -10.74 -2.89
N ALA A 49 -3.20 -10.23 -4.03
CA ALA A 49 -3.97 -9.30 -4.87
C ALA A 49 -5.32 -9.87 -5.34
N GLU A 50 -5.45 -11.19 -5.56
CA GLU A 50 -6.71 -11.84 -5.92
C GLU A 50 -7.80 -11.79 -4.83
N LYS A 51 -7.43 -11.43 -3.59
CA LYS A 51 -8.34 -11.41 -2.43
C LYS A 51 -8.92 -10.04 -2.14
N PHE A 52 -8.53 -9.03 -2.90
CA PHE A 52 -9.15 -7.71 -2.77
C PHE A 52 -10.60 -7.74 -3.25
N GLU A 53 -11.47 -6.99 -2.55
CA GLU A 53 -12.90 -6.93 -2.89
C GLU A 53 -13.18 -6.12 -4.16
N ASP A 54 -12.34 -5.12 -4.44
CA ASP A 54 -12.46 -4.32 -5.67
C ASP A 54 -12.04 -5.17 -6.87
N LYS A 55 -13.01 -5.46 -7.74
CA LYS A 55 -12.78 -6.23 -8.98
C LYS A 55 -11.79 -5.60 -9.95
N TYR A 56 -11.47 -4.32 -9.77
CA TYR A 56 -10.47 -3.61 -10.59
C TYR A 56 -9.07 -3.63 -9.99
N GLU A 57 -8.91 -4.17 -8.79
CA GLU A 57 -7.59 -4.35 -8.18
C GLU A 57 -6.73 -5.30 -9.01
N GLY A 58 -5.55 -4.83 -9.40
CA GLY A 58 -4.63 -5.60 -10.23
C GLY A 58 -5.11 -5.85 -11.65
N GLU A 59 -6.16 -5.16 -12.12
CA GLU A 59 -6.59 -5.19 -13.51
C GLU A 59 -5.99 -4.04 -14.33
N VAL A 60 -5.84 -4.30 -15.62
CA VAL A 60 -5.43 -3.27 -16.58
C VAL A 60 -6.64 -2.40 -16.91
N PRO A 61 -6.57 -1.07 -16.75
CA PRO A 61 -7.67 -0.18 -17.11
C PRO A 61 -8.13 -0.36 -18.57
N ASN A 62 -9.46 -0.38 -18.79
CA ASN A 62 -10.06 -0.64 -20.11
C ASN A 62 -9.53 0.25 -21.24
N GLY A 63 -9.16 1.50 -20.94
CA GLY A 63 -8.59 2.41 -21.90
C GLY A 63 -7.31 1.88 -22.58
N PHE A 64 -6.53 1.05 -21.90
CA PHE A 64 -5.33 0.44 -22.47
C PHE A 64 -5.63 -0.72 -23.40
N TYR A 65 -6.67 -1.51 -23.11
CA TYR A 65 -7.08 -2.58 -24.01
C TYR A 65 -7.44 -2.05 -25.40
N ASN A 66 -7.98 -0.84 -25.48
CA ASN A 66 -8.35 -0.23 -26.77
C ASN A 66 -7.14 0.13 -27.65
N LEU A 67 -5.96 0.27 -27.07
CA LEU A 67 -4.72 0.56 -27.77
C LEU A 67 -4.01 -0.69 -28.30
N TRP A 68 -4.46 -1.90 -27.90
CA TRP A 68 -3.78 -3.14 -28.21
C TRP A 68 -4.50 -3.97 -29.28
N SER A 69 -3.72 -4.72 -30.07
CA SER A 69 -4.25 -5.77 -30.94
C SER A 69 -4.85 -6.92 -30.09
N ASP A 70 -5.78 -7.67 -30.65
CA ASP A 70 -6.45 -8.77 -29.94
C ASP A 70 -5.46 -9.83 -29.42
N LYS A 71 -4.40 -10.12 -30.19
CA LYS A 71 -3.34 -11.03 -29.77
C LYS A 71 -2.58 -10.48 -28.56
N LYS A 72 -2.31 -9.17 -28.50
CA LYS A 72 -1.65 -8.52 -27.37
C LYS A 72 -2.56 -8.50 -26.15
N LYS A 73 -3.86 -8.24 -26.34
CA LYS A 73 -4.87 -8.30 -25.25
C LYS A 73 -4.91 -9.67 -24.59
N GLN A 74 -4.98 -10.75 -25.42
CA GLN A 74 -5.03 -12.11 -24.90
C GLN A 74 -3.77 -12.47 -24.12
N PHE A 75 -2.59 -12.13 -24.64
CA PHE A 75 -1.31 -12.36 -23.95
C PHE A 75 -1.26 -11.65 -22.59
N HIS A 76 -1.68 -10.38 -22.53
CA HIS A 76 -1.68 -9.62 -21.27
C HIS A 76 -2.69 -10.16 -20.26
N LYS A 77 -3.87 -10.58 -20.71
CA LYS A 77 -4.88 -11.16 -19.83
C LYS A 77 -4.37 -12.42 -19.14
N GLU A 78 -3.81 -13.35 -19.88
CA GLU A 78 -3.26 -14.61 -19.34
C GLU A 78 -2.11 -14.33 -18.36
N ARG A 79 -1.26 -13.36 -18.68
CA ARG A 79 -0.15 -12.96 -17.82
C ARG A 79 -0.64 -12.26 -16.55
N ASP A 80 -1.63 -11.38 -16.63
CA ASP A 80 -2.17 -10.66 -15.50
C ASP A 80 -2.85 -11.58 -14.49
N GLU A 81 -3.53 -12.63 -14.96
CA GLU A 81 -4.06 -13.69 -14.12
C GLU A 81 -2.94 -14.38 -13.32
N ILE A 82 -1.79 -14.66 -13.94
CA ILE A 82 -0.64 -15.25 -13.26
C ILE A 82 -0.06 -14.27 -12.23
N LEU A 83 0.16 -13.01 -12.61
CA LEU A 83 0.76 -12.02 -11.74
C LEU A 83 -0.10 -11.73 -10.51
N ASN A 84 -1.42 -11.66 -10.64
CA ASN A 84 -2.32 -11.44 -9.50
C ASN A 84 -2.20 -12.54 -8.45
N ARG A 85 -2.00 -13.79 -8.87
CA ARG A 85 -1.82 -14.93 -7.96
C ARG A 85 -0.56 -14.84 -7.11
N VAL A 86 0.48 -14.22 -7.65
CA VAL A 86 1.81 -14.13 -7.02
C VAL A 86 2.11 -12.76 -6.43
N ALA A 87 1.22 -11.79 -6.61
CA ALA A 87 1.35 -10.45 -6.05
C ALA A 87 0.81 -10.38 -4.62
N TYR A 88 1.60 -9.84 -3.70
CA TYR A 88 1.24 -9.66 -2.30
C TYR A 88 1.43 -8.19 -1.90
N ILE A 89 0.41 -7.60 -1.30
CA ILE A 89 0.31 -6.17 -1.07
C ILE A 89 0.06 -5.88 0.41
N ASN A 90 0.77 -4.90 0.95
CA ASN A 90 0.52 -4.31 2.25
C ASN A 90 0.24 -2.81 2.07
N CYS A 91 -0.95 -2.36 2.49
CA CYS A 91 -1.48 -1.03 2.21
C CYS A 91 -1.27 -0.07 3.38
N TRP A 92 -0.91 1.16 3.05
CA TRP A 92 -0.72 2.31 3.92
C TRP A 92 -1.47 3.51 3.35
N ASN A 93 -1.68 4.54 4.14
CA ASN A 93 -2.23 5.81 3.67
C ASN A 93 -1.15 6.89 3.78
N ASN A 94 -1.07 7.78 2.81
CA ASN A 94 -0.21 8.97 2.88
C ASN A 94 -0.69 9.91 3.98
N PHE A 95 0.22 10.34 4.86
CA PHE A 95 -0.10 11.18 6.01
C PHE A 95 0.09 12.69 5.74
N GLU A 96 0.43 13.09 4.52
CA GLU A 96 0.69 14.49 4.13
C GLU A 96 -0.43 15.47 4.57
N CYS A 97 -1.69 15.03 4.57
CA CYS A 97 -2.85 15.80 5.02
C CYS A 97 -3.29 15.49 6.45
N GLY A 98 -2.50 14.73 7.21
CA GLY A 98 -2.87 14.27 8.54
C GLY A 98 -3.79 13.06 8.55
N GLU A 99 -4.50 12.84 9.67
CA GLU A 99 -5.41 11.73 9.86
C GLU A 99 -6.62 11.80 8.92
N ASN A 100 -7.10 10.63 8.50
CA ASN A 100 -8.29 10.49 7.64
C ASN A 100 -9.44 9.85 8.42
N TYR A 101 -10.54 10.60 8.59
CA TYR A 101 -11.75 10.14 9.27
C TYR A 101 -12.36 8.89 8.64
N ALA A 102 -12.38 8.81 7.30
CA ALA A 102 -12.94 7.65 6.60
C ALA A 102 -12.14 6.38 6.91
N MET A 103 -10.81 6.48 7.04
CA MET A 103 -9.96 5.35 7.39
C MET A 103 -10.24 4.81 8.78
N TRP A 104 -10.44 5.69 9.78
CA TRP A 104 -10.90 5.26 11.10
C TRP A 104 -12.21 4.48 11.04
N LYS A 105 -13.15 4.92 10.21
CA LYS A 105 -14.47 4.27 10.08
C LYS A 105 -14.44 2.94 9.33
N LEU A 106 -13.63 2.83 8.30
CA LEU A 106 -13.62 1.68 7.38
C LEU A 106 -12.69 0.56 7.86
N TYR A 107 -11.58 0.92 8.51
CA TYR A 107 -10.50 -0.02 8.79
C TYR A 107 -10.30 -0.34 10.26
N THR A 108 -11.05 0.31 11.17
CA THR A 108 -10.92 0.08 12.61
C THR A 108 -12.27 -0.14 13.30
N HIS A 109 -12.22 -0.86 14.43
CA HIS A 109 -13.34 -0.83 15.36
C HIS A 109 -13.31 0.50 16.13
N PRO A 110 -14.44 1.22 16.27
CA PRO A 110 -14.46 2.55 16.87
C PRO A 110 -13.77 2.63 18.24
N ASP A 111 -14.12 1.74 19.17
CA ASP A 111 -13.65 1.82 20.55
C ASP A 111 -12.20 1.33 20.75
N THR A 112 -11.66 0.56 19.80
CA THR A 112 -10.38 -0.13 19.93
C THR A 112 -9.50 -0.02 18.68
N GLY A 113 -9.75 1.01 17.87
CA GLY A 113 -8.94 1.31 16.70
C GLY A 113 -7.57 1.85 17.07
N VAL A 114 -6.56 1.42 16.33
CA VAL A 114 -5.18 1.87 16.45
C VAL A 114 -4.67 2.25 15.05
N ALA A 115 -3.84 3.28 14.97
CA ALA A 115 -3.07 3.52 13.76
C ALA A 115 -1.59 3.66 14.10
N ILE A 116 -0.73 3.09 13.28
CA ILE A 116 0.73 3.26 13.38
C ILE A 116 1.18 4.23 12.30
N LYS A 117 2.01 5.20 12.69
CA LYS A 117 2.62 6.17 11.78
C LYS A 117 4.11 5.89 11.67
N THR A 118 4.63 6.05 10.48
CA THR A 118 6.04 5.86 10.15
C THR A 118 6.42 6.66 8.90
N THR A 119 7.65 6.52 8.42
CA THR A 119 8.06 7.01 7.11
C THR A 119 8.23 5.85 6.11
N VAL A 120 8.23 6.18 4.82
CA VAL A 120 8.52 5.19 3.75
C VAL A 120 9.91 4.57 3.94
N GLY A 121 10.89 5.39 4.34
CA GLY A 121 12.25 4.93 4.64
C GLY A 121 12.31 3.94 5.80
N HIS A 122 11.59 4.23 6.90
CA HIS A 122 11.50 3.31 8.04
C HIS A 122 10.77 2.01 7.69
N LEU A 123 9.66 2.09 6.93
CA LEU A 123 8.98 0.89 6.44
C LEU A 123 9.92 0.01 5.60
N ARG A 124 10.66 0.61 4.67
CA ARG A 124 11.66 -0.10 3.83
C ARG A 124 12.76 -0.75 4.66
N LYS A 125 13.29 0.00 5.62
CA LYS A 125 14.33 -0.48 6.53
C LYS A 125 13.82 -1.59 7.46
N ALA A 126 12.61 -1.45 7.99
CA ALA A 126 11.99 -2.43 8.88
C ALA A 126 11.72 -3.77 8.17
N LEU A 127 11.26 -3.73 6.93
CA LEU A 127 11.04 -4.92 6.10
C LEU A 127 12.34 -5.63 5.74
N ASN A 128 13.44 -4.87 5.53
CA ASN A 128 14.75 -5.38 5.13
C ASN A 128 14.70 -6.48 4.05
N ASP A 129 13.75 -6.38 3.13
CA ASP A 129 13.55 -7.31 2.01
C ASP A 129 13.61 -6.53 0.69
N SER A 130 14.70 -6.71 -0.06
CA SER A 130 14.92 -6.01 -1.33
C SER A 130 13.93 -6.37 -2.44
N ARG A 131 13.08 -7.39 -2.22
CA ARG A 131 12.00 -7.77 -3.16
C ARG A 131 10.76 -6.93 -2.98
N VAL A 132 10.66 -6.16 -1.86
CA VAL A 132 9.51 -5.30 -1.59
C VAL A 132 9.74 -3.95 -2.23
N GLU A 133 8.85 -3.57 -3.13
CA GLU A 133 8.82 -2.25 -3.76
C GLU A 133 7.68 -1.43 -3.17
N ILE A 134 7.86 -0.10 -3.04
CA ILE A 134 6.87 0.79 -2.43
C ILE A 134 6.44 1.84 -3.45
N TYR A 135 5.13 1.92 -3.71
CA TYR A 135 4.50 2.79 -4.71
C TYR A 135 3.38 3.63 -4.11
N LYS A 136 3.23 4.85 -4.65
CA LYS A 136 2.01 5.64 -4.46
C LYS A 136 0.95 5.18 -5.46
N VAL A 137 -0.27 4.91 -4.99
CA VAL A 137 -1.38 4.49 -5.84
C VAL A 137 -1.82 5.65 -6.74
N LYS A 138 -2.00 5.36 -8.02
CA LYS A 138 -2.57 6.25 -9.02
C LYS A 138 -4.05 5.93 -9.21
N TYR A 139 -4.89 6.92 -9.01
CA TYR A 139 -6.34 6.79 -9.16
C TYR A 139 -6.79 7.18 -10.56
N LEU A 140 -7.54 6.30 -11.22
CA LEU A 140 -7.89 6.41 -12.63
C LEU A 140 -9.41 6.28 -12.85
N ASP A 141 -9.95 7.07 -13.77
CA ASP A 141 -11.34 6.94 -14.24
C ASP A 141 -11.49 5.88 -15.35
N SER A 142 -10.39 5.50 -15.98
CA SER A 142 -10.35 4.66 -17.20
C SER A 142 -10.79 3.21 -16.99
N PHE A 143 -11.02 2.77 -15.74
CA PHE A 143 -11.61 1.46 -15.46
C PHE A 143 -13.08 1.37 -15.89
N VAL A 144 -13.81 2.48 -15.87
CA VAL A 144 -15.25 2.52 -16.11
C VAL A 144 -15.60 3.08 -17.49
N ASP A 145 -14.88 4.09 -17.94
CA ASP A 145 -15.16 4.82 -19.17
C ASP A 145 -14.02 4.68 -20.18
N GLY A 146 -14.11 3.65 -21.05
CA GLY A 146 -13.10 3.36 -22.08
C GLY A 146 -12.94 4.42 -23.17
N ASN A 147 -13.75 5.50 -23.14
CA ASN A 147 -13.72 6.57 -24.15
C ASN A 147 -12.95 7.82 -23.71
N LYS A 148 -12.55 7.94 -22.45
CA LYS A 148 -11.74 9.07 -22.00
C LYS A 148 -10.29 8.90 -22.43
N THR A 149 -9.68 10.00 -22.83
CA THR A 149 -8.26 10.07 -23.18
C THR A 149 -7.45 9.59 -21.99
N LEU A 150 -6.64 8.55 -22.20
CA LEU A 150 -5.74 8.01 -21.20
C LEU A 150 -4.72 9.07 -20.80
N GLU A 151 -4.82 9.59 -19.61
CA GLU A 151 -3.65 10.08 -18.91
C GLU A 151 -2.86 8.85 -18.49
N LEU A 152 -1.82 8.53 -19.26
CA LEU A 152 -0.91 7.45 -18.90
C LEU A 152 -0.18 7.85 -17.62
N PRO A 153 -0.38 7.13 -16.51
CA PRO A 153 0.14 7.59 -15.23
C PRO A 153 1.66 7.64 -15.19
N PHE A 154 2.33 6.91 -16.10
CA PHE A 154 3.74 6.64 -15.92
C PHE A 154 4.61 6.84 -17.18
N TYR A 155 4.04 7.13 -18.38
CA TYR A 155 4.81 7.23 -19.63
C TYR A 155 4.28 8.25 -20.62
N ASP A 156 5.22 8.89 -21.33
CA ASP A 156 4.93 9.74 -22.47
C ASP A 156 4.66 8.92 -23.76
N HIS A 157 5.02 7.61 -23.74
CA HIS A 157 4.85 6.68 -24.86
C HIS A 157 4.22 5.35 -24.42
N PRO A 158 3.02 4.99 -24.92
CA PRO A 158 2.28 3.77 -24.55
C PRO A 158 3.00 2.46 -24.87
N GLU A 159 3.89 2.48 -25.84
CA GLU A 159 4.66 1.31 -26.30
C GLU A 159 5.79 0.88 -25.36
N ASP A 160 6.25 1.81 -24.51
CA ASP A 160 7.37 1.58 -23.57
C ASP A 160 6.89 1.09 -22.21
N PHE A 161 5.61 0.78 -22.07
CA PHE A 161 4.95 0.52 -20.82
C PHE A 161 5.19 -0.90 -20.32
N VAL A 162 5.87 -1.02 -19.18
CA VAL A 162 6.09 -2.28 -18.47
C VAL A 162 4.98 -2.46 -17.42
N TRP A 163 3.83 -2.98 -17.86
CA TRP A 163 2.65 -3.23 -17.03
C TRP A 163 2.91 -4.11 -15.81
N GLU A 164 3.97 -4.91 -15.87
CA GLU A 164 4.30 -5.94 -14.89
C GLU A 164 4.45 -5.42 -13.47
N ARG A 165 4.71 -4.12 -13.31
CA ARG A 165 5.01 -3.53 -12.01
C ARG A 165 4.12 -2.35 -11.63
N VAL A 166 3.08 -2.07 -12.39
CA VAL A 166 2.33 -0.81 -12.23
C VAL A 166 0.83 -1.01 -12.04
N LYS A 167 0.28 -2.12 -12.54
CA LYS A 167 -1.16 -2.37 -12.43
C LYS A 167 -1.62 -2.44 -10.96
N GLU A 168 -0.79 -3.03 -10.09
CA GLU A 168 -1.05 -3.12 -8.65
C GLU A 168 -0.92 -1.76 -7.94
N ALA A 169 -0.33 -0.76 -8.61
CA ALA A 169 -0.28 0.62 -8.15
C ALA A 169 -1.38 1.51 -8.77
N CYS A 170 -2.33 0.94 -9.49
CA CYS A 170 -3.49 1.64 -10.04
C CYS A 170 -4.76 1.21 -9.33
N LYS A 171 -5.66 2.17 -9.11
CA LYS A 171 -6.97 1.94 -8.46
C LYS A 171 -8.03 2.82 -9.08
N TYR A 172 -9.30 2.39 -9.01
CA TYR A 172 -10.42 3.19 -9.47
C TYR A 172 -10.56 4.49 -8.63
N ARG A 173 -10.83 5.61 -9.28
CA ARG A 173 -10.89 6.94 -8.63
C ARG A 173 -11.90 7.03 -7.48
N ALA A 174 -12.93 6.20 -7.46
CA ALA A 174 -13.87 6.17 -6.35
C ALA A 174 -13.20 5.90 -4.99
N TYR A 175 -12.00 5.34 -4.97
CA TYR A 175 -11.19 5.04 -3.77
C TYR A 175 -10.10 6.09 -3.50
N GLU A 176 -10.08 7.23 -4.21
CA GLU A 176 -9.04 8.27 -4.07
C GLU A 176 -8.93 8.84 -2.65
N TYR A 177 -10.01 8.76 -1.87
CA TYR A 177 -10.03 9.15 -0.47
C TYR A 177 -9.09 8.34 0.44
N GLU A 178 -8.64 7.16 -0.01
CA GLU A 178 -7.67 6.33 0.72
C GLU A 178 -6.25 6.91 0.63
N ASN A 179 -5.92 7.67 -0.41
CA ASN A 179 -4.58 8.24 -0.65
C ASN A 179 -3.47 7.22 -0.39
N GLU A 180 -3.55 6.08 -1.07
CA GLU A 180 -2.88 4.83 -0.69
C GLU A 180 -1.42 4.79 -1.15
N ILE A 181 -0.59 4.20 -0.30
CA ILE A 181 0.78 3.79 -0.58
C ILE A 181 0.86 2.28 -0.37
N ARG A 182 1.44 1.55 -1.32
CA ARG A 182 1.52 0.09 -1.32
C ARG A 182 2.95 -0.39 -1.22
N ALA A 183 3.20 -1.27 -0.26
CA ALA A 183 4.36 -2.14 -0.30
C ALA A 183 3.94 -3.44 -1.03
N LEU A 184 4.64 -3.76 -2.11
CA LEU A 184 4.32 -4.84 -3.04
C LEU A 184 5.50 -5.79 -3.17
N CYS A 185 5.25 -7.08 -3.15
CA CYS A 185 6.21 -8.09 -3.54
C CYS A 185 5.55 -9.22 -4.35
N TYR A 186 6.35 -9.90 -5.15
CA TYR A 186 5.94 -11.09 -5.88
C TYR A 186 6.58 -12.33 -5.25
N ASP A 187 5.80 -13.41 -5.13
CA ASP A 187 6.28 -14.68 -4.59
C ASP A 187 5.61 -15.84 -5.34
N GLU A 188 6.39 -16.80 -5.80
CA GLU A 188 5.92 -17.96 -6.57
C GLU A 188 5.03 -18.93 -5.77
N ASN A 189 4.82 -18.69 -4.48
CA ASN A 189 3.91 -19.50 -3.65
C ASN A 189 2.43 -19.23 -3.99
N ASP A 190 2.01 -19.76 -5.12
CA ASP A 190 0.69 -19.63 -5.70
C ASP A 190 -0.45 -20.03 -4.72
N GLY A 191 -1.54 -19.25 -4.74
CA GLY A 191 -2.82 -19.60 -4.11
C GLY A 191 -2.94 -19.39 -2.60
N LYS A 192 -1.98 -18.78 -1.92
CA LYS A 192 -2.12 -18.39 -0.50
C LYS A 192 -2.95 -17.12 -0.36
N VAL A 193 -3.73 -17.03 0.71
CA VAL A 193 -4.54 -15.84 1.05
C VAL A 193 -3.64 -14.61 1.29
N GLY A 194 -2.43 -14.85 1.78
CA GLY A 194 -1.45 -13.82 2.06
C GLY A 194 -0.12 -14.39 2.53
N LYS A 195 0.81 -13.48 2.79
CA LYS A 195 2.18 -13.77 3.21
C LYS A 195 2.56 -12.89 4.38
N ASN A 196 3.24 -13.45 5.36
CA ASN A 196 3.86 -12.68 6.43
C ASN A 196 5.32 -12.39 6.09
N ILE A 197 5.76 -11.16 6.30
CA ILE A 197 7.14 -10.72 6.17
C ILE A 197 7.62 -10.24 7.53
N ASN A 198 8.77 -10.77 7.98
CA ASN A 198 9.39 -10.36 9.24
C ASN A 198 9.80 -8.89 9.19
N ILE A 199 9.64 -8.22 10.32
CA ILE A 199 9.97 -6.79 10.47
C ILE A 199 10.72 -6.51 11.77
N SER A 200 11.44 -5.39 11.78
CA SER A 200 11.92 -4.72 13.00
C SER A 200 10.85 -3.77 13.47
N VAL A 201 10.14 -4.10 14.57
CA VAL A 201 9.00 -3.33 15.07
C VAL A 201 9.43 -1.96 15.57
N ASP A 202 10.56 -1.88 16.26
CA ASP A 202 11.20 -0.67 16.77
C ASP A 202 11.64 0.30 15.66
N THR A 203 11.96 -0.25 14.48
CA THR A 203 12.29 0.55 13.29
C THR A 203 11.03 0.98 12.53
N LEU A 204 9.96 0.17 12.61
CA LEU A 204 8.73 0.43 11.84
C LEU A 204 7.86 1.51 12.47
N ILE A 205 7.74 1.54 13.80
CA ILE A 205 6.72 2.35 14.49
C ILE A 205 7.36 3.61 15.08
N ASP A 206 7.05 4.77 14.49
CA ASP A 206 7.50 6.06 14.99
C ASP A 206 6.50 6.64 15.99
N GLU A 207 5.20 6.56 15.67
CA GLU A 207 4.10 7.05 16.49
C GLU A 207 2.90 6.10 16.43
N ILE A 208 2.12 6.09 17.51
CA ILE A 208 0.86 5.35 17.59
C ILE A 208 -0.27 6.35 17.82
N TYR A 209 -1.33 6.23 17.02
CA TYR A 209 -2.57 6.99 17.16
C TYR A 209 -3.68 6.10 17.66
N ILE A 210 -4.48 6.62 18.60
CA ILE A 210 -5.64 5.94 19.17
C ILE A 210 -6.90 6.52 18.55
N SER A 211 -7.85 5.65 18.22
CA SER A 211 -9.14 6.02 17.63
C SER A 211 -9.80 7.22 18.34
N PRO A 212 -10.39 8.18 17.58
CA PRO A 212 -11.09 9.32 18.16
C PRO A 212 -12.30 8.92 19.03
N TYR A 213 -12.77 7.67 18.90
CA TYR A 213 -13.91 7.14 19.67
C TYR A 213 -13.49 6.32 20.89
N ALA A 214 -12.18 6.05 21.04
CA ALA A 214 -11.68 5.20 22.10
C ALA A 214 -11.92 5.82 23.49
N GLN A 215 -12.28 4.96 24.44
CA GLN A 215 -12.42 5.33 25.85
C GLN A 215 -11.07 5.42 26.54
N VAL A 216 -11.02 6.11 27.68
CA VAL A 216 -9.78 6.35 28.44
C VAL A 216 -9.07 5.03 28.81
N TRP A 217 -9.80 4.01 29.19
CA TRP A 217 -9.21 2.71 29.54
C TRP A 217 -8.41 2.08 28.41
N PHE A 218 -8.84 2.31 27.15
CA PHE A 218 -8.12 1.78 25.98
C PHE A 218 -6.83 2.57 25.71
N GLU A 219 -6.85 3.87 25.93
CA GLU A 219 -5.64 4.69 25.86
C GLU A 219 -4.61 4.24 26.90
N GLU A 220 -5.05 4.01 28.16
CA GLU A 220 -4.19 3.50 29.23
C GLU A 220 -3.60 2.12 28.85
N LEU A 221 -4.42 1.21 28.32
CA LEU A 221 -3.96 -0.10 27.85
C LEU A 221 -2.87 0.02 26.77
N ILE A 222 -3.05 0.88 25.77
CA ILE A 222 -2.05 1.07 24.70
C ILE A 222 -0.75 1.62 25.30
N ARG A 223 -0.81 2.58 26.23
CA ARG A 223 0.37 3.11 26.90
C ARG A 223 1.11 2.05 27.72
N ASP A 224 0.38 1.18 28.41
CA ASP A 224 0.97 0.06 29.16
C ASP A 224 1.67 -0.94 28.23
N ILE A 225 1.07 -1.23 27.06
CA ILE A 225 1.67 -2.11 26.04
C ILE A 225 2.96 -1.48 25.49
N VAL A 226 2.93 -0.21 25.14
CA VAL A 226 4.09 0.50 24.57
C VAL A 226 5.23 0.58 25.58
N ASN A 227 4.93 0.78 26.85
CA ASN A 227 5.90 0.82 27.94
C ASN A 227 6.44 -0.57 28.34
N ASN A 228 5.91 -1.65 27.75
CA ASN A 228 6.44 -3.00 28.03
C ASN A 228 7.75 -3.22 27.23
N PRO A 229 8.89 -3.43 27.92
CA PRO A 229 10.20 -3.59 27.26
C PRO A 229 10.27 -4.75 26.26
N GLU A 230 9.34 -5.72 26.34
CA GLU A 230 9.26 -6.85 25.42
C GLU A 230 9.06 -6.42 23.95
N TYR A 231 8.38 -5.29 23.75
CA TYR A 231 8.07 -4.81 22.41
C TYR A 231 9.09 -3.80 21.86
N GLY A 232 9.97 -3.24 22.73
CA GLY A 232 11.01 -2.31 22.31
C GLY A 232 10.47 -0.97 21.77
N LEU A 233 9.34 -0.50 22.33
CA LEU A 233 8.64 0.71 21.90
C LEU A 233 8.74 1.85 22.92
N ASP A 234 9.67 1.80 23.86
CA ASP A 234 9.80 2.76 24.99
C ASP A 234 9.93 4.22 24.54
N SER A 235 10.40 4.47 23.31
CA SER A 235 10.55 5.80 22.71
C SER A 235 9.39 6.23 21.83
N VAL A 236 8.40 5.35 21.61
CA VAL A 236 7.28 5.60 20.69
C VAL A 236 6.24 6.49 21.37
N GLU A 237 5.88 7.57 20.69
CA GLU A 237 4.84 8.47 21.18
C GLU A 237 3.43 7.89 20.94
N VAL A 238 2.59 7.91 21.98
CA VAL A 238 1.19 7.49 21.89
C VAL A 238 0.31 8.72 21.90
N ASN A 239 -0.32 8.99 20.76
CA ASN A 239 -1.16 10.16 20.50
C ASN A 239 -2.64 9.77 20.48
N LYS A 240 -3.48 10.63 21.03
CA LYS A 240 -4.91 10.57 20.76
C LYS A 240 -5.20 11.21 19.41
N SER A 241 -6.13 10.63 18.63
CA SER A 241 -6.55 11.25 17.38
C SER A 241 -6.92 12.73 17.55
N SER A 242 -6.47 13.57 16.63
CA SER A 242 -6.82 14.99 16.58
C SER A 242 -8.26 15.23 16.12
N ILE A 243 -8.91 14.22 15.57
CA ILE A 243 -10.31 14.27 15.12
C ILE A 243 -11.20 14.28 16.38
N SER A 244 -12.01 15.35 16.54
CA SER A 244 -12.91 15.52 17.67
C SER A 244 -14.35 15.62 17.22
N PHE A 245 -15.26 15.11 18.06
CA PHE A 245 -16.71 15.19 17.85
C PHE A 245 -17.33 16.13 18.90
N ARG A 246 -18.39 16.80 18.48
CA ARG A 246 -19.22 17.63 19.40
C ARG A 246 -20.24 16.76 20.11
#